data_7b9411cda1cec059f756cd839250c38e
#
_entry.id   7b9411cda1cec059f756cd839250c38e
#
_cell.length_a   1.000
_cell.length_b   1.000
_cell.length_c   1.000
_cell.angle_alpha   90.00
_cell.angle_beta   90.00
_cell.angle_gamma   90.00
#
_symmetry.space_group_name_H-M   'P 1'
#
loop_
_entity.id
_entity.type
_entity.pdbx_description
1 polymer ?
#
loop_
_entity_poly.entity_id
_entity_poly.type
_entity_poly.pdbx_seq_one_letter_code
_entity_poly.pdbx_strand_id
1 'polypeptide(L)'
;MDGSEHVRFAIIGMGKLGAQELNYVSDVDLIYVVEPADMDTNGMALSRIGTKMATTLQRVCQSVIMGVAEPTLWQIDGGLRPEGKDGPLVRRLESHEAYYEQWAENWEFQALLKARPVAGDTDLGQAYMDMTRPFVWTASKRDNFVYDCQQMRKRVEDLIPNPLKDREIKLGRGGLRDVEFTVQMLQLVHGRSDEALRTSSTLESLQALAEGGYVSRKQAKKLSWDYRFERVMEHRQQMWALKRTHLFPDLGKANAGGLERKRDITIDELNQNPELRRLARAFHMHPEELVNKYDETRREVRHLHMDIYYRPMLPINAGLDDEQVELSTKATQERFESIGFADADAAMRHVTALTAGISRAAKINRILLPAVLQWLGEGQNPDMGLLNWRKLEENFGSESGYLGFLRDSPSAAQRLCHVLSNSRFLGDALNKSVESVTWLGNDDSLQPRSRESLDIQTKATLERNAGNINDFANSIRAMRRHEIERIGLAWMSGVIDDEASLAGMTDVYDAAIEASLQWAIQHRINDIQIDEAPAAIAIIGMGRYGGREVNFSSDADVIIIYRPAEGADDDQANLFARKVQEDLRAILQLSLIHI
;
A
#
# COMPACT_ATOMS: atom_id res chain seq x y z
N MET A 1 32.54 30.87 30.23
CA MET A 1 32.47 31.59 28.94
C MET A 1 31.87 32.94 29.25
N ASP A 2 32.57 33.97 28.93
CA ASP A 2 32.13 35.31 29.25
C ASP A 2 30.89 35.69 28.41
N GLY A 3 29.79 36.01 29.06
CA GLY A 3 28.53 36.42 28.46
C GLY A 3 27.55 35.29 28.10
N SER A 4 27.83 34.05 28.46
CA SER A 4 26.88 32.92 28.17
C SER A 4 25.59 33.00 28.98
N GLU A 5 25.61 33.68 30.13
CA GLU A 5 24.47 33.95 31.00
C GLU A 5 23.42 34.89 30.36
N HIS A 6 23.80 35.65 29.31
CA HIS A 6 22.94 36.58 28.60
C HIS A 6 22.29 35.95 27.34
N VAL A 7 22.49 34.64 27.13
CA VAL A 7 22.09 33.98 25.90
C VAL A 7 21.30 32.70 26.18
N ARG A 8 20.09 32.60 25.64
CA ARG A 8 19.36 31.34 25.53
C ARG A 8 19.87 30.62 24.28
N PHE A 9 20.22 29.35 24.42
CA PHE A 9 20.82 28.57 23.36
C PHE A 9 20.16 27.20 23.29
N ALA A 10 19.62 26.83 22.12
CA ALA A 10 18.99 25.53 21.88
C ALA A 10 19.69 24.80 20.74
N ILE A 11 19.74 23.49 20.84
CA ILE A 11 20.32 22.59 19.87
C ILE A 11 19.20 21.70 19.34
N ILE A 12 18.99 21.74 18.02
CA ILE A 12 18.00 20.95 17.31
C ILE A 12 18.73 19.81 16.59
N GLY A 13 18.45 18.59 16.99
CA GLY A 13 18.91 17.39 16.29
C GLY A 13 18.07 17.15 15.04
N MET A 14 18.76 16.90 13.93
CA MET A 14 18.19 16.63 12.63
C MET A 14 18.46 15.18 12.21
N GLY A 15 17.95 14.76 11.08
CA GLY A 15 18.26 13.47 10.48
C GLY A 15 18.02 12.28 11.41
N LYS A 16 18.98 11.35 11.49
CA LYS A 16 18.88 10.17 12.36
C LYS A 16 18.88 10.49 13.85
N LEU A 17 19.56 11.56 14.27
CA LEU A 17 19.56 12.01 15.67
C LEU A 17 18.16 12.51 16.08
N GLY A 18 17.57 13.37 15.26
CA GLY A 18 16.23 13.89 15.52
C GLY A 18 15.17 12.79 15.56
N ALA A 19 15.26 11.81 14.66
CA ALA A 19 14.37 10.66 14.59
C ALA A 19 14.60 9.58 15.65
N GLN A 20 15.64 9.70 16.49
CA GLN A 20 16.07 8.66 17.44
C GLN A 20 16.45 7.32 16.76
N GLU A 21 17.03 7.42 15.57
CA GLU A 21 17.40 6.28 14.70
C GLU A 21 18.92 6.22 14.43
N LEU A 22 19.75 6.66 15.38
CA LEU A 22 21.21 6.69 15.19
C LEU A 22 21.81 5.30 14.96
N ASN A 23 22.89 5.27 14.19
CA ASN A 23 23.76 4.12 14.04
C ASN A 23 24.81 4.09 15.16
N TYR A 24 25.55 2.95 15.28
CA TYR A 24 26.70 2.85 16.18
C TYR A 24 27.81 3.83 15.81
N VAL A 25 28.01 4.06 14.50
CA VAL A 25 28.94 5.08 14.00
C VAL A 25 28.17 6.02 13.07
N SER A 26 27.82 7.18 13.58
CA SER A 26 27.04 8.20 12.85
C SER A 26 27.63 9.58 13.09
N ASP A 27 27.57 10.44 12.08
CA ASP A 27 27.56 11.87 12.28
C ASP A 27 26.22 12.27 12.92
N VAL A 28 26.23 13.41 13.57
CA VAL A 28 25.05 14.05 14.15
C VAL A 28 24.79 15.36 13.44
N ASP A 29 23.61 15.46 12.84
CA ASP A 29 23.15 16.65 12.14
C ASP A 29 22.55 17.62 13.17
N LEU A 30 23.07 18.85 13.28
CA LEU A 30 22.65 19.82 14.27
C LEU A 30 22.34 21.19 13.66
N ILE A 31 21.28 21.82 14.17
CA ILE A 31 20.96 23.24 13.97
C ILE A 31 21.06 23.94 15.34
N TYR A 32 21.62 25.17 15.37
CA TYR A 32 21.78 25.94 16.56
C TYR A 32 20.90 27.19 16.54
N VAL A 33 20.09 27.35 17.57
CA VAL A 33 19.18 28.47 17.74
C VAL A 33 19.61 29.28 18.94
N VAL A 34 19.59 30.60 18.82
CA VAL A 34 20.01 31.52 19.89
C VAL A 34 19.02 32.66 20.04
N GLU A 35 18.71 33.03 21.30
CA GLU A 35 17.91 34.21 21.62
C GLU A 35 18.53 34.94 22.82
N PRO A 36 18.29 36.26 23.00
CA PRO A 36 18.72 36.96 24.17
C PRO A 36 18.01 36.43 25.43
N ALA A 37 18.73 36.33 26.52
CA ALA A 37 18.15 36.03 27.83
C ALA A 37 17.54 37.28 28.49
N ASP A 38 18.01 38.45 28.10
CA ASP A 38 17.54 39.76 28.57
C ASP A 38 17.42 40.76 27.40
N MET A 39 16.73 41.87 27.61
CA MET A 39 16.43 42.87 26.58
C MET A 39 17.66 43.72 26.18
N ASP A 40 18.74 43.66 26.92
CA ASP A 40 19.92 44.54 26.73
C ASP A 40 20.99 43.91 25.83
N THR A 41 20.84 42.61 25.46
CA THR A 41 21.83 41.91 24.64
C THR A 41 21.75 42.32 23.18
N ASN A 42 22.77 42.98 22.67
CA ASN A 42 22.88 43.40 21.27
C ASN A 42 22.97 42.17 20.33
N GLY A 43 22.27 42.20 19.20
CA GLY A 43 22.20 41.10 18.20
C GLY A 43 23.57 40.66 17.66
N MET A 44 24.55 41.57 17.49
CA MET A 44 25.91 41.18 17.07
C MET A 44 26.67 40.45 18.20
N ALA A 45 26.49 40.87 19.45
CA ALA A 45 27.08 40.18 20.61
C ALA A 45 26.47 38.79 20.77
N LEU A 46 25.15 38.68 20.62
CA LEU A 46 24.40 37.44 20.65
C LEU A 46 24.90 36.39 19.62
N SER A 47 25.01 36.78 18.33
CA SER A 47 25.53 35.91 17.27
C SER A 47 26.97 35.47 17.54
N ARG A 48 27.84 36.36 18.04
CA ARG A 48 29.22 36.03 18.38
C ARG A 48 29.31 35.05 19.55
N ILE A 49 28.54 35.25 20.62
CA ILE A 49 28.51 34.36 21.77
C ILE A 49 27.97 32.99 21.38
N GLY A 50 26.81 32.93 20.67
CA GLY A 50 26.22 31.70 20.18
C GLY A 50 27.15 30.91 19.27
N THR A 51 27.84 31.59 18.33
CA THR A 51 28.84 30.96 17.46
C THR A 51 30.00 30.38 18.25
N LYS A 52 30.48 31.09 19.28
CA LYS A 52 31.54 30.59 20.16
C LYS A 52 31.08 29.37 20.98
N MET A 53 29.82 29.32 21.41
CA MET A 53 29.22 28.15 22.08
C MET A 53 29.16 26.96 21.12
N ALA A 54 28.59 27.13 19.94
CA ALA A 54 28.47 26.10 18.93
C ALA A 54 29.83 25.53 18.47
N THR A 55 30.80 26.43 18.18
CA THR A 55 32.15 25.98 17.77
C THR A 55 32.91 25.29 18.91
N THR A 56 32.69 25.72 20.17
CA THR A 56 33.27 25.04 21.33
C THR A 56 32.68 23.64 21.49
N LEU A 57 31.36 23.47 21.35
CA LEU A 57 30.70 22.17 21.37
C LEU A 57 31.26 21.27 20.27
N GLN A 58 31.34 21.77 19.03
CA GLN A 58 31.89 21.00 17.90
C GLN A 58 33.33 20.55 18.20
N ARG A 59 34.17 21.44 18.71
CA ARG A 59 35.54 21.12 19.08
C ARG A 59 35.61 20.04 20.16
N VAL A 60 34.79 20.13 21.22
CA VAL A 60 34.77 19.13 22.30
C VAL A 60 34.34 17.76 21.77
N CYS A 61 33.37 17.70 20.86
CA CYS A 61 32.88 16.43 20.29
C CYS A 61 33.83 15.81 19.25
N GLN A 62 34.50 16.66 18.46
CA GLN A 62 35.23 16.20 17.24
C GLN A 62 36.74 16.14 17.42
N SER A 63 37.30 16.77 18.46
CA SER A 63 38.75 16.84 18.66
C SER A 63 39.23 15.89 19.75
N VAL A 64 40.41 15.31 19.55
CA VAL A 64 41.12 14.63 20.62
C VAL A 64 41.57 15.69 21.63
N ILE A 65 41.18 15.54 22.88
CA ILE A 65 41.54 16.45 23.94
C ILE A 65 42.72 15.87 24.71
N MET A 66 43.80 16.65 24.84
CA MET A 66 45.00 16.23 25.55
C MET A 66 44.69 15.90 27.03
N GLY A 67 45.12 14.71 27.47
CA GLY A 67 44.81 14.20 28.80
C GLY A 67 43.51 13.42 28.94
N VAL A 68 42.72 13.31 27.87
CA VAL A 68 41.53 12.44 27.80
C VAL A 68 41.90 11.20 27.02
N ALA A 69 41.74 10.02 27.62
CA ALA A 69 42.08 8.73 27.00
C ALA A 69 41.01 8.23 26.01
N GLU A 70 39.80 8.79 26.07
CA GLU A 70 38.69 8.39 25.25
C GLU A 70 38.77 8.95 23.81
N PRO A 71 38.27 8.24 22.81
CA PRO A 71 38.20 8.74 21.45
C PRO A 71 37.22 9.92 21.33
N THR A 72 37.22 10.60 20.18
CA THR A 72 36.23 11.64 19.85
C THR A 72 34.80 11.09 19.91
N LEU A 73 33.85 11.92 20.35
CA LEU A 73 32.47 11.51 20.53
C LEU A 73 31.77 11.27 19.15
N TRP A 74 31.58 12.35 18.41
CA TRP A 74 30.85 12.34 17.13
C TRP A 74 31.43 13.34 16.14
N GLN A 75 31.24 13.06 14.85
CA GLN A 75 31.34 14.10 13.83
C GLN A 75 30.02 14.90 13.81
N ILE A 76 30.13 16.24 13.92
CA ILE A 76 28.96 17.12 13.87
C ILE A 76 28.84 17.70 12.46
N ASP A 77 27.67 17.51 11.83
CA ASP A 77 27.33 18.14 10.57
C ASP A 77 26.27 19.24 10.81
N GLY A 78 26.57 20.45 10.37
CA GLY A 78 25.65 21.58 10.39
C GLY A 78 25.10 21.91 9.00
N GLY A 79 25.24 21.01 8.03
CA GLY A 79 24.87 21.26 6.64
C GLY A 79 23.37 21.35 6.37
N LEU A 80 22.52 20.92 7.31
CA LEU A 80 21.06 21.04 7.22
C LEU A 80 20.51 22.37 7.77
N ARG A 81 21.37 23.29 8.22
CA ARG A 81 20.95 24.62 8.61
C ARG A 81 20.61 25.49 7.40
N PRO A 82 19.84 26.57 7.55
CA PRO A 82 19.58 27.54 6.49
C PRO A 82 20.84 27.96 5.74
N GLU A 83 20.80 27.96 4.40
CA GLU A 83 21.91 28.20 3.47
C GLU A 83 23.06 27.16 3.58
N GLY A 84 22.85 26.07 4.27
CA GLY A 84 23.84 25.00 4.40
C GLY A 84 25.16 25.48 5.02
N LYS A 85 26.29 25.12 4.41
CA LYS A 85 27.63 25.48 4.90
C LYS A 85 27.98 26.95 4.71
N ASP A 86 27.30 27.64 3.81
CA ASP A 86 27.54 29.04 3.46
C ASP A 86 26.82 30.00 4.43
N GLY A 87 25.77 29.52 5.12
CA GLY A 87 25.02 30.30 6.09
C GLY A 87 25.69 30.39 7.48
N PRO A 88 25.24 31.35 8.31
CA PRO A 88 25.71 31.49 9.68
C PRO A 88 25.51 30.21 10.48
N LEU A 89 26.48 29.86 11.32
CA LEU A 89 26.42 28.65 12.14
C LEU A 89 25.27 28.67 13.15
N VAL A 90 24.95 29.86 13.67
CA VAL A 90 23.91 30.07 14.67
C VAL A 90 23.00 31.19 14.21
N ARG A 91 21.70 31.03 14.38
CA ARG A 91 20.68 32.00 13.98
C ARG A 91 19.66 32.23 15.11
N ARG A 92 19.05 33.41 15.11
CA ARG A 92 17.87 33.72 15.91
C ARG A 92 16.61 33.06 15.31
N LEU A 93 15.61 32.83 16.15
CA LEU A 93 14.33 32.24 15.75
C LEU A 93 13.67 33.02 14.60
N GLU A 94 13.59 34.34 14.72
CA GLU A 94 13.06 35.25 13.69
C GLU A 94 13.81 35.11 12.34
N SER A 95 15.12 34.93 12.39
CA SER A 95 15.95 34.75 11.18
C SER A 95 15.76 33.37 10.54
N HIS A 96 15.44 32.32 11.32
CA HIS A 96 15.02 31.01 10.80
C HIS A 96 13.65 31.12 10.12
N GLU A 97 12.69 31.78 10.78
CA GLU A 97 11.33 31.95 10.23
C GLU A 97 11.36 32.67 8.89
N ALA A 98 12.04 33.86 8.82
CA ALA A 98 12.18 34.61 7.59
C ALA A 98 12.86 33.81 6.46
N TYR A 99 13.82 32.94 6.78
CA TYR A 99 14.45 32.07 5.81
C TYR A 99 13.49 31.02 5.28
N TYR A 100 12.77 30.29 6.17
CA TYR A 100 11.84 29.26 5.78
C TYR A 100 10.63 29.81 5.00
N GLU A 101 10.24 31.02 5.27
CA GLU A 101 9.16 31.70 4.54
C GLU A 101 9.56 32.07 3.11
N GLN A 102 10.78 32.57 2.90
CA GLN A 102 11.18 33.23 1.65
C GLN A 102 12.12 32.41 0.77
N TRP A 103 13.04 31.64 1.35
CA TRP A 103 14.19 31.10 0.64
C TRP A 103 14.32 29.59 0.67
N ALA A 104 13.70 28.91 1.63
CA ALA A 104 13.87 27.48 1.80
C ALA A 104 13.37 26.68 0.62
N GLU A 105 14.16 25.70 0.23
CA GLU A 105 13.81 24.74 -0.83
C GLU A 105 12.93 23.61 -0.28
N ASN A 106 12.19 22.92 -1.15
CA ASN A 106 11.22 21.88 -0.77
C ASN A 106 11.85 20.71 0.02
N TRP A 107 13.09 20.36 -0.25
CA TRP A 107 13.81 19.29 0.47
C TRP A 107 14.16 19.68 1.93
N GLU A 108 14.25 20.96 2.25
CA GLU A 108 14.54 21.41 3.62
C GLU A 108 13.36 21.12 4.54
N PHE A 109 12.12 21.27 4.07
CA PHE A 109 10.92 20.87 4.81
C PHE A 109 10.86 19.36 5.03
N GLN A 110 11.35 18.58 4.07
CA GLN A 110 11.50 17.13 4.24
C GLN A 110 12.53 16.79 5.34
N ALA A 111 13.64 17.53 5.42
CA ALA A 111 14.62 17.34 6.47
C ALA A 111 14.06 17.71 7.86
N LEU A 112 13.24 18.77 7.93
CA LEU A 112 12.59 19.23 9.17
C LEU A 112 11.57 18.25 9.76
N LEU A 113 11.07 17.27 9.01
CA LEU A 113 10.23 16.18 9.56
C LEU A 113 10.89 15.46 10.73
N LYS A 114 12.22 15.40 10.72
CA LYS A 114 13.02 14.72 11.74
C LYS A 114 13.62 15.68 12.78
N ALA A 115 13.25 16.96 12.76
CA ALA A 115 13.73 17.93 13.72
C ALA A 115 13.23 17.64 15.15
N ARG A 116 14.13 17.74 16.14
CA ARG A 116 13.80 17.56 17.55
C ARG A 116 14.77 18.35 18.44
N PRO A 117 14.32 19.10 19.47
CA PRO A 117 15.19 19.68 20.47
C PRO A 117 15.95 18.58 21.23
N VAL A 118 17.26 18.67 21.31
CA VAL A 118 18.10 17.63 21.93
C VAL A 118 18.88 18.13 23.14
N ALA A 119 19.17 19.42 23.20
CA ALA A 119 19.90 20.00 24.32
C ALA A 119 19.73 21.53 24.38
N GLY A 120 20.10 22.13 25.51
CA GLY A 120 20.06 23.57 25.76
C GLY A 120 18.73 24.04 26.34
N ASP A 121 18.29 25.23 25.96
CA ASP A 121 17.04 25.83 26.44
C ASP A 121 15.81 25.11 25.82
N THR A 122 15.03 24.47 26.67
CA THR A 122 13.88 23.64 26.24
C THR A 122 12.77 24.49 25.66
N ASP A 123 12.50 25.67 26.19
CA ASP A 123 11.43 26.53 25.71
C ASP A 123 11.79 27.14 24.35
N LEU A 124 13.05 27.52 24.15
CA LEU A 124 13.55 27.98 22.86
C LEU A 124 13.52 26.83 21.82
N GLY A 125 13.91 25.63 22.25
CA GLY A 125 13.82 24.44 21.41
C GLY A 125 12.37 24.15 20.97
N GLN A 126 11.40 24.24 21.89
CA GLN A 126 9.99 24.09 21.59
C GLN A 126 9.47 25.22 20.70
N ALA A 127 9.86 26.45 20.94
CA ALA A 127 9.49 27.59 20.07
C ALA A 127 9.98 27.40 18.62
N TYR A 128 11.19 26.83 18.43
CA TYR A 128 11.67 26.47 17.11
C TYR A 128 10.77 25.41 16.44
N MET A 129 10.35 24.39 17.18
CA MET A 129 9.43 23.37 16.64
C MET A 129 8.08 23.96 16.28
N ASP A 130 7.53 24.83 17.13
CA ASP A 130 6.22 25.44 16.89
C ASP A 130 6.26 26.41 15.71
N MET A 131 7.36 27.12 15.51
CA MET A 131 7.60 27.97 14.34
C MET A 131 7.74 27.17 13.04
N THR A 132 8.46 26.04 13.06
CA THR A 132 8.72 25.26 11.82
C THR A 132 7.57 24.36 11.39
N ARG A 133 6.74 23.88 12.32
CA ARG A 133 5.61 22.97 12.05
C ARG A 133 4.65 23.45 10.95
N PRO A 134 4.19 24.71 10.94
CA PRO A 134 3.32 25.21 9.87
C PRO A 134 3.95 25.08 8.48
N PHE A 135 5.23 25.39 8.33
CA PHE A 135 5.95 25.28 7.07
C PHE A 135 6.06 23.84 6.59
N VAL A 136 6.40 22.91 7.48
CA VAL A 136 6.49 21.48 7.17
C VAL A 136 5.17 20.94 6.67
N TRP A 137 4.06 21.17 7.40
CA TRP A 137 2.77 20.58 7.06
C TRP A 137 2.02 21.31 5.95
N THR A 138 2.52 22.43 5.48
CA THR A 138 1.98 23.12 4.30
C THR A 138 2.89 23.02 3.07
N ALA A 139 4.07 22.42 3.22
CA ALA A 139 5.07 22.32 2.16
C ALA A 139 4.54 21.68 0.86
N SER A 140 3.67 20.69 0.99
CA SER A 140 3.06 20.00 -0.17
C SER A 140 2.14 20.89 -1.03
N LYS A 141 1.81 22.12 -0.56
CA LYS A 141 1.05 23.10 -1.36
C LYS A 141 1.93 23.92 -2.30
N ARG A 142 3.25 23.87 -2.11
CA ARG A 142 4.17 24.64 -2.93
C ARG A 142 4.20 24.05 -4.35
N ASP A 143 4.40 24.92 -5.32
CA ASP A 143 4.51 24.52 -6.72
C ASP A 143 5.65 23.51 -6.90
N ASN A 144 5.41 22.52 -7.74
CA ASN A 144 6.37 21.46 -8.08
C ASN A 144 6.94 20.64 -6.88
N PHE A 145 6.34 20.73 -5.70
CA PHE A 145 6.85 20.11 -4.47
C PHE A 145 7.25 18.64 -4.67
N VAL A 146 6.34 17.81 -5.18
CA VAL A 146 6.58 16.38 -5.42
C VAL A 146 7.71 16.16 -6.43
N TYR A 147 7.69 16.90 -7.51
CA TYR A 147 8.72 16.86 -8.56
C TYR A 147 10.11 17.20 -8.00
N ASP A 148 10.24 18.27 -7.22
CA ASP A 148 11.51 18.70 -6.63
C ASP A 148 12.07 17.65 -5.65
N CYS A 149 11.21 17.06 -4.83
CA CYS A 149 11.60 15.96 -3.94
C CYS A 149 12.08 14.73 -4.73
N GLN A 150 11.41 14.37 -5.83
CA GLN A 150 11.82 13.29 -6.73
C GLN A 150 13.14 13.60 -7.41
N GLN A 151 13.35 14.83 -7.88
CA GLN A 151 14.62 15.28 -8.48
C GLN A 151 15.75 15.25 -7.44
N MET A 152 15.47 15.65 -6.19
CA MET A 152 16.47 15.59 -5.12
C MET A 152 16.89 14.13 -4.85
N ARG A 153 15.95 13.16 -4.81
CA ARG A 153 16.29 11.75 -4.65
C ARG A 153 17.17 11.24 -5.80
N LYS A 154 16.86 11.63 -7.03
CA LYS A 154 17.64 11.27 -8.21
C LYS A 154 19.05 11.87 -8.15
N ARG A 155 19.20 13.14 -7.77
CA ARG A 155 20.53 13.78 -7.58
C ARG A 155 21.36 13.01 -6.56
N VAL A 156 20.79 12.64 -5.41
CA VAL A 156 21.49 11.86 -4.37
C VAL A 156 21.96 10.50 -4.92
N GLU A 157 21.15 9.83 -5.73
CA GLU A 157 21.52 8.57 -6.39
C GLU A 157 22.65 8.76 -7.41
N ASP A 158 22.61 9.83 -8.20
CA ASP A 158 23.58 10.11 -9.25
C ASP A 158 24.96 10.51 -8.67
N LEU A 159 25.02 11.03 -7.45
CA LEU A 159 26.27 11.35 -6.74
C LEU A 159 27.07 10.12 -6.32
N ILE A 160 26.48 8.91 -6.33
CA ILE A 160 27.17 7.69 -5.96
C ILE A 160 28.14 7.29 -7.07
N PRO A 161 29.45 7.11 -6.79
CA PRO A 161 30.40 6.65 -7.79
C PRO A 161 29.99 5.29 -8.39
N ASN A 162 30.09 5.14 -9.72
CA ASN A 162 29.64 3.95 -10.42
C ASN A 162 30.10 2.60 -9.81
N PRO A 163 31.37 2.44 -9.34
CA PRO A 163 31.79 1.16 -8.74
C PRO A 163 31.07 0.83 -7.42
N LEU A 164 30.45 1.81 -6.77
CA LEU A 164 29.81 1.65 -5.47
C LEU A 164 28.29 1.52 -5.55
N LYS A 165 27.67 1.85 -6.69
CA LYS A 165 26.20 1.92 -6.84
C LYS A 165 25.50 0.63 -6.39
N ASP A 166 26.06 -0.53 -6.72
CA ASP A 166 25.45 -1.82 -6.40
C ASP A 166 25.82 -2.36 -5.00
N ARG A 167 26.68 -1.64 -4.29
CA ARG A 167 27.10 -1.97 -2.92
C ARG A 167 26.55 -1.01 -1.87
N GLU A 168 26.10 0.17 -2.29
CA GLU A 168 25.66 1.24 -1.38
C GLU A 168 24.30 0.90 -0.76
N ILE A 169 24.31 0.52 0.52
CA ILE A 169 23.11 0.09 1.28
C ILE A 169 22.21 1.26 1.60
N LYS A 170 22.79 2.47 1.85
CA LYS A 170 22.03 3.63 2.30
C LYS A 170 21.48 4.46 1.15
N LEU A 171 22.34 4.89 0.23
CA LEU A 171 21.98 5.84 -0.83
C LEU A 171 21.66 5.17 -2.17
N GLY A 172 22.05 3.89 -2.33
CA GLY A 172 21.85 3.11 -3.54
C GLY A 172 20.38 2.84 -3.85
N ARG A 173 20.14 2.38 -5.07
CA ARG A 173 18.80 1.93 -5.51
C ARG A 173 18.33 0.75 -4.68
N GLY A 174 17.11 0.83 -4.19
CA GLY A 174 16.55 -0.19 -3.31
C GLY A 174 17.22 -0.24 -1.93
N GLY A 175 17.81 0.86 -1.46
CA GLY A 175 18.43 0.98 -0.14
C GLY A 175 17.60 1.81 0.82
N LEU A 176 18.14 2.01 2.02
CA LEU A 176 17.48 2.70 3.14
C LEU A 176 16.84 4.04 2.75
N ARG A 177 17.52 4.82 1.89
CA ARG A 177 17.03 6.14 1.47
C ARG A 177 15.77 6.06 0.61
N ASP A 178 15.57 4.99 -0.16
CA ASP A 178 14.34 4.79 -0.94
C ASP A 178 13.14 4.60 0.01
N VAL A 179 13.30 3.86 1.09
CA VAL A 179 12.25 3.70 2.12
C VAL A 179 12.00 5.02 2.84
N GLU A 180 13.06 5.69 3.33
CA GLU A 180 12.95 6.96 4.05
C GLU A 180 12.23 8.03 3.22
N PHE A 181 12.61 8.20 1.94
CA PHE A 181 12.00 9.20 1.05
C PHE A 181 10.55 8.87 0.73
N THR A 182 10.22 7.58 0.55
CA THR A 182 8.83 7.14 0.34
C THR A 182 7.95 7.54 1.52
N VAL A 183 8.39 7.23 2.74
CA VAL A 183 7.65 7.54 3.96
C VAL A 183 7.50 9.05 4.15
N GLN A 184 8.60 9.79 4.05
CA GLN A 184 8.62 11.26 4.25
C GLN A 184 7.75 12.00 3.23
N MET A 185 7.75 11.57 1.96
CA MET A 185 6.89 12.15 0.94
C MET A 185 5.41 12.00 1.29
N LEU A 186 5.00 10.80 1.68
CA LEU A 186 3.62 10.54 2.09
C LEU A 186 3.23 11.33 3.34
N GLN A 187 4.15 11.46 4.31
CA GLN A 187 3.93 12.31 5.48
C GLN A 187 3.68 13.77 5.10
N LEU A 188 4.51 14.34 4.23
CA LEU A 188 4.38 15.75 3.81
C LEU A 188 3.10 16.00 3.00
N VAL A 189 2.68 15.02 2.19
CA VAL A 189 1.46 15.13 1.39
C VAL A 189 0.20 15.01 2.25
N HIS A 190 0.17 14.05 3.20
CA HIS A 190 -1.04 13.69 3.94
C HIS A 190 -1.06 14.22 5.37
N GLY A 191 0.09 14.45 6.02
CA GLY A 191 0.19 14.88 7.42
C GLY A 191 -0.38 16.27 7.71
N ARG A 192 -0.71 17.05 6.68
CA ARG A 192 -1.46 18.29 6.84
C ARG A 192 -2.88 18.04 7.36
N SER A 193 -3.54 17.02 6.84
CA SER A 193 -4.93 16.68 7.17
C SER A 193 -5.05 15.56 8.20
N ASP A 194 -3.97 14.80 8.41
CA ASP A 194 -3.92 13.68 9.34
C ASP A 194 -2.72 13.83 10.29
N GLU A 195 -3.01 14.25 11.53
CA GLU A 195 -2.00 14.48 12.55
C GLU A 195 -1.34 13.19 13.06
N ALA A 196 -1.99 12.02 12.89
CA ALA A 196 -1.41 10.74 13.28
C ALA A 196 -0.13 10.40 12.48
N LEU A 197 0.05 11.02 11.30
CA LEU A 197 1.24 10.85 10.47
C LEU A 197 2.44 11.70 10.93
N ARG A 198 2.28 12.58 11.93
CA ARG A 198 3.29 13.54 12.36
C ARG A 198 4.28 12.92 13.34
N THR A 199 4.93 11.84 12.94
CA THR A 199 5.99 11.17 13.71
C THR A 199 7.35 11.36 13.03
N SER A 200 8.46 11.30 13.80
CA SER A 200 9.82 11.46 13.27
C SER A 200 10.50 10.13 12.92
N SER A 201 10.04 9.01 13.50
CA SER A 201 10.58 7.67 13.25
C SER A 201 10.05 7.09 11.93
N THR A 202 10.93 6.57 11.10
CA THR A 202 10.58 5.96 9.81
C THR A 202 9.62 4.78 9.97
N LEU A 203 9.84 3.93 10.98
CA LEU A 203 9.00 2.74 11.21
C LEU A 203 7.63 3.08 11.79
N GLU A 204 7.57 4.04 12.72
CA GLU A 204 6.29 4.51 13.28
C GLU A 204 5.46 5.23 12.21
N SER A 205 6.11 6.06 11.39
CA SER A 205 5.46 6.73 10.27
C SER A 205 4.90 5.73 9.26
N LEU A 206 5.65 4.67 8.95
CA LEU A 206 5.18 3.62 8.03
C LEU A 206 3.98 2.86 8.60
N GLN A 207 3.96 2.62 9.91
CA GLN A 207 2.81 2.03 10.59
C GLN A 207 1.60 2.96 10.53
N ALA A 208 1.77 4.24 10.89
CA ALA A 208 0.70 5.24 10.83
C ALA A 208 0.13 5.40 9.41
N LEU A 209 0.99 5.40 8.38
CA LEU A 209 0.57 5.42 6.97
C LEU A 209 -0.26 4.19 6.59
N ALA A 210 0.06 3.01 7.13
CA ALA A 210 -0.72 1.79 6.89
C ALA A 210 -2.07 1.81 7.64
N GLU A 211 -2.09 2.31 8.87
CA GLU A 211 -3.31 2.46 9.68
C GLU A 211 -4.26 3.50 9.07
N GLY A 212 -3.72 4.60 8.55
CA GLY A 212 -4.47 5.63 7.82
C GLY A 212 -4.89 5.22 6.39
N GLY A 213 -4.44 4.06 5.89
CA GLY A 213 -4.78 3.55 4.56
C GLY A 213 -4.06 4.25 3.39
N TYR A 214 -2.98 4.99 3.67
CA TYR A 214 -2.17 5.67 2.64
C TYR A 214 -1.20 4.73 1.93
N VAL A 215 -0.86 3.63 2.58
CA VAL A 215 -0.08 2.51 2.04
C VAL A 215 -0.77 1.22 2.42
N SER A 216 -0.82 0.22 1.53
CA SER A 216 -1.43 -1.06 1.91
C SER A 216 -0.66 -1.72 3.06
N ARG A 217 -1.37 -2.40 3.97
CA ARG A 217 -0.74 -3.10 5.11
C ARG A 217 0.33 -4.09 4.66
N LYS A 218 0.14 -4.74 3.51
CA LYS A 218 1.11 -5.67 2.92
C LYS A 218 2.39 -4.94 2.50
N GLN A 219 2.27 -3.83 1.78
CA GLN A 219 3.42 -3.01 1.34
C GLN A 219 4.16 -2.41 2.55
N ALA A 220 3.43 -1.86 3.52
CA ALA A 220 4.02 -1.29 4.73
C ALA A 220 4.76 -2.33 5.57
N LYS A 221 4.16 -3.52 5.77
CA LYS A 221 4.80 -4.65 6.45
C LYS A 221 6.09 -5.04 5.75
N LYS A 222 6.06 -5.12 4.42
CA LYS A 222 7.22 -5.51 3.62
C LYS A 222 8.34 -4.47 3.70
N LEU A 223 8.04 -3.18 3.45
CA LEU A 223 9.00 -2.09 3.60
C LEU A 223 9.61 -2.03 5.01
N SER A 224 8.80 -2.29 6.04
CA SER A 224 9.27 -2.33 7.43
C SER A 224 10.27 -3.46 7.68
N TRP A 225 10.04 -4.66 7.11
CA TRP A 225 10.96 -5.79 7.19
C TRP A 225 12.25 -5.52 6.44
N ASP A 226 12.16 -5.02 5.23
CA ASP A 226 13.29 -4.73 4.36
C ASP A 226 14.16 -3.61 4.94
N TYR A 227 13.52 -2.53 5.44
CA TYR A 227 14.23 -1.46 6.15
C TYR A 227 14.98 -1.96 7.37
N ARG A 228 14.35 -2.82 8.21
CA ARG A 228 15.01 -3.42 9.37
C ARG A 228 16.18 -4.31 8.95
N PHE A 229 16.03 -5.12 7.92
CA PHE A 229 17.10 -5.97 7.42
C PHE A 229 18.31 -5.14 6.98
N GLU A 230 18.10 -4.10 6.19
CA GLU A 230 19.17 -3.19 5.74
C GLU A 230 19.81 -2.43 6.91
N ARG A 231 19.02 -1.99 7.89
CA ARG A 231 19.52 -1.34 9.12
C ARG A 231 20.39 -2.29 9.94
N VAL A 232 19.96 -3.53 10.13
CA VAL A 232 20.77 -4.54 10.83
C VAL A 232 22.06 -4.82 10.06
N MET A 233 22.01 -4.87 8.73
CA MET A 233 23.19 -5.06 7.89
C MET A 233 24.19 -3.91 8.08
N GLU A 234 23.73 -2.66 7.98
CA GLU A 234 24.54 -1.45 8.23
C GLU A 234 25.18 -1.50 9.62
N HIS A 235 24.40 -1.82 10.66
CA HIS A 235 24.89 -1.90 12.05
C HIS A 235 25.95 -2.99 12.23
N ARG A 236 25.76 -4.19 11.68
CA ARG A 236 26.74 -5.29 11.80
C ARG A 236 28.04 -5.00 11.07
N GLN A 237 27.97 -4.28 9.96
CA GLN A 237 29.15 -3.79 9.27
C GLN A 237 29.92 -2.77 10.10
N GLN A 238 29.22 -1.82 10.73
CA GLN A 238 29.84 -0.79 11.58
C GLN A 238 30.43 -1.39 12.87
N MET A 239 29.72 -2.29 13.51
CA MET A 239 30.14 -2.94 14.75
C MET A 239 31.44 -3.74 14.62
N TRP A 240 31.74 -4.25 13.45
CA TRP A 240 32.97 -5.02 13.24
C TRP A 240 34.27 -4.26 13.57
N ALA A 241 34.34 -3.00 13.22
CA ALA A 241 35.55 -2.20 13.40
C ALA A 241 35.28 -0.79 13.90
N LEU A 242 34.06 -0.48 14.33
CA LEU A 242 33.56 0.87 14.68
C LEU A 242 33.92 1.91 13.61
N LYS A 243 33.76 1.52 12.34
CA LYS A 243 34.00 2.39 11.17
C LYS A 243 32.69 2.74 10.49
N ARG A 244 32.59 4.01 10.09
CA ARG A 244 31.46 4.46 9.25
C ARG A 244 31.56 3.77 7.89
N THR A 245 30.58 2.90 7.60
CA THR A 245 30.43 2.22 6.32
C THR A 245 28.97 1.99 6.00
N HIS A 246 28.64 2.09 4.73
CA HIS A 246 27.31 1.82 4.17
C HIS A 246 27.42 0.87 2.97
N LEU A 247 28.55 0.16 2.84
CA LEU A 247 28.84 -0.67 1.68
C LEU A 247 28.65 -2.16 1.99
N PHE A 248 27.94 -2.86 1.13
CA PHE A 248 27.95 -4.32 1.10
C PHE A 248 29.35 -4.83 0.76
N PRO A 249 29.76 -6.02 1.22
CA PRO A 249 31.07 -6.59 0.91
C PRO A 249 31.42 -6.54 -0.58
N ASP A 250 32.69 -6.36 -0.88
CA ASP A 250 33.16 -6.27 -2.26
C ASP A 250 33.15 -7.65 -2.94
N LEU A 251 32.33 -7.83 -3.96
CA LEU A 251 32.22 -9.05 -4.76
C LEU A 251 33.00 -8.95 -6.08
N GLY A 252 33.91 -7.99 -6.21
CA GLY A 252 34.71 -7.78 -7.41
C GLY A 252 33.85 -7.48 -8.64
N LYS A 253 34.07 -8.21 -9.75
CA LYS A 253 33.29 -8.01 -10.99
C LYS A 253 31.79 -8.26 -10.81
N ALA A 254 31.40 -9.09 -9.84
CA ALA A 254 30.01 -9.39 -9.55
C ALA A 254 29.28 -8.30 -8.72
N ASN A 255 29.93 -7.18 -8.38
CA ASN A 255 29.22 -6.03 -7.79
C ASN A 255 28.14 -5.50 -8.72
N ALA A 256 28.38 -5.50 -10.03
CA ALA A 256 27.41 -5.11 -11.03
C ALA A 256 26.33 -6.20 -11.19
N GLY A 257 25.15 -5.97 -10.63
CA GLY A 257 24.03 -6.90 -10.68
C GLY A 257 23.19 -6.93 -9.40
N GLY A 258 22.35 -7.94 -9.27
CA GLY A 258 21.50 -8.13 -8.10
C GLY A 258 20.20 -7.34 -8.13
N LEU A 259 20.18 -6.12 -8.65
CA LEU A 259 18.95 -5.32 -8.80
C LEU A 259 18.24 -5.61 -10.13
N GLU A 260 18.97 -5.51 -11.25
CA GLU A 260 18.41 -5.64 -12.60
C GLU A 260 18.66 -7.02 -13.22
N ARG A 261 19.70 -7.70 -12.80
CA ARG A 261 20.11 -9.02 -13.31
C ARG A 261 20.74 -9.87 -12.21
N LYS A 262 20.73 -11.20 -12.38
CA LYS A 262 21.44 -12.12 -11.50
C LYS A 262 22.95 -11.82 -11.55
N ARG A 263 23.61 -11.87 -10.38
CA ARG A 263 25.07 -11.69 -10.29
C ARG A 263 25.80 -12.86 -10.95
N ASP A 264 26.83 -12.53 -11.69
CA ASP A 264 27.74 -13.52 -12.29
C ASP A 264 28.88 -13.83 -11.32
N ILE A 265 28.62 -14.75 -10.38
CA ILE A 265 29.55 -15.19 -9.35
C ILE A 265 29.23 -16.63 -8.93
N THR A 266 30.28 -17.42 -8.69
CA THR A 266 30.11 -18.79 -8.25
C THR A 266 30.03 -18.90 -6.72
N ILE A 267 29.42 -19.98 -6.22
CA ILE A 267 29.33 -20.26 -4.77
C ILE A 267 30.73 -20.34 -4.14
N ASP A 268 31.72 -20.90 -4.84
CA ASP A 268 33.08 -21.00 -4.34
C ASP A 268 33.73 -19.62 -4.17
N GLU A 269 33.54 -18.70 -5.11
CA GLU A 269 34.04 -17.32 -5.00
C GLU A 269 33.37 -16.60 -3.82
N LEU A 270 32.04 -16.76 -3.63
CA LEU A 270 31.33 -16.21 -2.46
C LEU A 270 31.91 -16.77 -1.15
N ASN A 271 32.16 -18.08 -1.09
CA ASN A 271 32.71 -18.75 0.08
C ASN A 271 34.17 -18.38 0.37
N GLN A 272 34.92 -17.92 -0.62
CA GLN A 272 36.29 -17.45 -0.45
C GLN A 272 36.38 -16.00 0.05
N ASN A 273 35.32 -15.20 -0.09
CA ASN A 273 35.28 -13.81 0.33
C ASN A 273 35.24 -13.68 1.88
N PRO A 274 36.29 -13.16 2.53
CA PRO A 274 36.35 -13.13 3.99
C PRO A 274 35.39 -12.14 4.63
N GLU A 275 35.10 -11.00 3.97
CA GLU A 275 34.17 -10.00 4.48
C GLU A 275 32.74 -10.52 4.41
N LEU A 276 32.38 -11.13 3.28
CA LEU A 276 31.05 -11.72 3.08
C LEU A 276 30.80 -12.87 4.07
N ARG A 277 31.78 -13.79 4.24
CA ARG A 277 31.67 -14.89 5.21
C ARG A 277 31.44 -14.37 6.64
N ARG A 278 32.16 -13.32 7.03
CA ARG A 278 32.02 -12.71 8.35
C ARG A 278 30.62 -12.15 8.52
N LEU A 279 30.13 -11.39 7.55
CA LEU A 279 28.80 -10.79 7.59
C LEU A 279 27.71 -11.87 7.57
N ALA A 280 27.82 -12.88 6.72
CA ALA A 280 26.88 -13.99 6.62
C ALA A 280 26.75 -14.76 7.96
N ARG A 281 27.89 -15.06 8.62
CA ARG A 281 27.89 -15.67 9.96
C ARG A 281 27.16 -14.81 10.99
N ALA A 282 27.29 -13.48 10.91
CA ALA A 282 26.57 -12.58 11.79
C ALA A 282 25.05 -12.62 11.56
N PHE A 283 24.57 -13.06 10.39
CA PHE A 283 23.16 -13.30 10.08
C PHE A 283 22.73 -14.75 10.26
N HIS A 284 23.63 -15.65 10.67
CA HIS A 284 23.40 -17.11 10.71
C HIS A 284 23.00 -17.69 9.36
N MET A 285 23.59 -17.15 8.27
CA MET A 285 23.33 -17.53 6.88
C MET A 285 24.61 -18.03 6.20
N HIS A 286 24.47 -18.79 5.11
CA HIS A 286 25.55 -19.00 4.17
C HIS A 286 25.81 -17.75 3.31
N PRO A 287 27.04 -17.54 2.79
CA PRO A 287 27.35 -16.39 1.95
C PRO A 287 26.39 -16.20 0.77
N GLU A 288 26.02 -17.27 0.08
CA GLU A 288 25.07 -17.25 -1.03
C GLU A 288 23.67 -16.80 -0.58
N GLU A 289 23.19 -17.33 0.54
CA GLU A 289 21.87 -16.96 1.11
C GLU A 289 21.82 -15.47 1.44
N LEU A 290 22.91 -14.93 2.04
CA LEU A 290 22.96 -13.51 2.36
C LEU A 290 22.95 -12.63 1.11
N VAL A 291 23.70 -12.99 0.06
CA VAL A 291 23.72 -12.26 -1.21
C VAL A 291 22.34 -12.29 -1.87
N ASN A 292 21.73 -13.46 -1.94
CA ASN A 292 20.39 -13.62 -2.50
C ASN A 292 19.34 -12.80 -1.73
N LYS A 293 19.41 -12.83 -0.39
CA LYS A 293 18.51 -12.05 0.48
C LYS A 293 18.70 -10.54 0.33
N TYR A 294 19.96 -10.09 0.24
CA TYR A 294 20.28 -8.68 -0.02
C TYR A 294 19.74 -8.21 -1.37
N ASP A 295 19.95 -8.99 -2.41
CA ASP A 295 19.48 -8.65 -3.76
C ASP A 295 17.95 -8.69 -3.88
N GLU A 296 17.29 -9.64 -3.19
CA GLU A 296 15.83 -9.70 -3.08
C GLU A 296 15.29 -8.45 -2.38
N THR A 297 15.84 -8.12 -1.21
CA THR A 297 15.44 -6.93 -0.43
C THR A 297 15.57 -5.65 -1.25
N ARG A 298 16.70 -5.43 -1.91
CA ARG A 298 16.90 -4.24 -2.76
C ARG A 298 15.93 -4.15 -3.92
N ARG A 299 15.66 -5.28 -4.60
CA ARG A 299 14.69 -5.32 -5.71
C ARG A 299 13.30 -4.97 -5.22
N GLU A 300 12.92 -5.49 -4.07
CA GLU A 300 11.62 -5.27 -3.47
C GLU A 300 11.43 -3.84 -2.97
N VAL A 301 12.41 -3.30 -2.22
CA VAL A 301 12.41 -1.89 -1.82
C VAL A 301 12.33 -0.98 -3.04
N ARG A 302 13.14 -1.27 -4.10
CA ARG A 302 13.12 -0.46 -5.33
C ARG A 302 11.76 -0.53 -6.03
N HIS A 303 11.18 -1.72 -6.14
CA HIS A 303 9.85 -1.89 -6.73
C HIS A 303 8.79 -1.09 -5.97
N LEU A 304 8.72 -1.24 -4.65
CA LEU A 304 7.77 -0.51 -3.81
C LEU A 304 8.02 1.00 -3.81
N HIS A 305 9.28 1.44 -3.82
CA HIS A 305 9.64 2.85 -3.96
C HIS A 305 9.17 3.41 -5.30
N MET A 306 9.42 2.71 -6.42
CA MET A 306 8.96 3.16 -7.73
C MET A 306 7.43 3.21 -7.79
N ASP A 307 6.77 2.23 -7.21
CA ASP A 307 5.31 2.12 -7.19
C ASP A 307 4.65 3.21 -6.31
N ILE A 308 5.22 3.54 -5.17
CA ILE A 308 4.63 4.47 -4.20
C ILE A 308 5.14 5.90 -4.42
N TYR A 309 6.45 6.09 -4.53
CA TYR A 309 7.11 7.41 -4.54
C TYR A 309 7.05 8.10 -5.90
N TYR A 310 7.18 7.34 -7.00
CA TYR A 310 7.09 7.86 -8.37
C TYR A 310 5.69 7.72 -8.98
N ARG A 311 4.75 7.14 -8.23
CA ARG A 311 3.33 7.22 -8.63
C ARG A 311 2.96 8.69 -8.82
N PRO A 312 2.18 9.06 -9.85
CA PRO A 312 1.71 10.42 -9.97
C PRO A 312 0.81 10.75 -8.76
N MET A 313 1.42 11.31 -7.73
CA MET A 313 0.67 12.02 -6.72
C MET A 313 0.11 13.25 -7.40
N LEU A 314 -1.21 13.37 -7.42
CA LEU A 314 -1.81 14.60 -7.90
C LEU A 314 -1.33 15.77 -7.07
N PRO A 315 -1.06 16.90 -7.70
CA PRO A 315 -1.04 18.16 -6.98
C PRO A 315 -2.39 18.30 -6.25
N ILE A 316 -2.34 18.47 -4.94
CA ILE A 316 -3.51 18.79 -4.09
C ILE A 316 -4.15 20.13 -4.52
N ASN A 317 -3.50 20.87 -5.38
CA ASN A 317 -3.93 22.09 -6.04
C ASN A 317 -4.39 21.81 -7.48
N ALA A 318 -5.41 20.99 -7.65
CA ALA A 318 -6.22 21.08 -8.86
C ALA A 318 -7.26 22.22 -8.72
N GLY A 319 -6.81 23.42 -8.40
CA GLY A 319 -7.37 24.64 -8.90
C GLY A 319 -6.81 24.84 -10.30
N LEU A 320 -7.24 24.04 -11.27
CA LEU A 320 -7.00 24.30 -12.68
C LEU A 320 -7.89 25.48 -13.02
N ASP A 321 -7.28 26.64 -13.24
CA ASP A 321 -7.90 27.71 -13.97
C ASP A 321 -8.25 27.20 -15.37
N ASP A 322 -9.46 27.56 -15.86
CA ASP A 322 -10.02 27.09 -17.14
C ASP A 322 -9.11 27.35 -18.33
N GLU A 323 -8.13 28.25 -18.25
CA GLU A 323 -7.14 28.55 -19.29
C GLU A 323 -5.99 27.52 -19.41
N GLN A 324 -5.72 26.69 -18.40
CA GLN A 324 -4.71 25.64 -18.48
C GLN A 324 -5.23 24.32 -19.08
N VAL A 325 -6.54 24.19 -19.25
CA VAL A 325 -7.18 23.02 -19.87
C VAL A 325 -6.96 22.96 -21.39
N GLU A 326 -6.71 24.07 -22.06
CA GLU A 326 -6.50 24.10 -23.52
C GLU A 326 -5.07 23.69 -23.98
N LEU A 327 -4.10 23.67 -23.09
CA LEU A 327 -2.69 23.46 -23.48
C LEU A 327 -2.31 22.01 -23.71
N SER A 328 -3.24 21.06 -23.80
CA SER A 328 -2.77 19.74 -24.11
C SER A 328 -3.76 18.65 -24.47
N THR A 329 -4.68 18.85 -25.32
CA THR A 329 -5.44 17.72 -25.87
C THR A 329 -4.48 16.65 -26.39
N LYS A 330 -3.44 17.04 -27.10
CA LYS A 330 -2.43 16.12 -27.64
C LYS A 330 -1.53 15.51 -26.56
N ALA A 331 -1.02 16.29 -25.63
CA ALA A 331 -0.17 15.78 -24.53
C ALA A 331 -0.97 14.89 -23.57
N THR A 332 -2.26 15.17 -23.41
CA THR A 332 -3.15 14.34 -22.59
C THR A 332 -3.49 13.03 -23.32
N GLN A 333 -3.71 13.06 -24.64
CA GLN A 333 -3.87 11.84 -25.45
C GLN A 333 -2.64 10.95 -25.38
N GLU A 334 -1.45 11.51 -25.63
CA GLU A 334 -0.17 10.81 -25.52
C GLU A 334 0.04 10.17 -24.12
N ARG A 335 -0.45 10.83 -23.07
CA ARG A 335 -0.39 10.32 -21.70
C ARG A 335 -1.35 9.15 -21.47
N PHE A 336 -2.59 9.21 -21.97
CA PHE A 336 -3.52 8.08 -21.89
C PHE A 336 -3.00 6.87 -22.65
N GLU A 337 -2.47 7.06 -23.85
CA GLU A 337 -1.82 6.02 -24.65
C GLU A 337 -0.62 5.40 -23.89
N SER A 338 0.21 6.22 -23.25
CA SER A 338 1.37 5.75 -22.46
C SER A 338 0.97 4.96 -21.21
N ILE A 339 -0.22 5.17 -20.66
CA ILE A 339 -0.78 4.42 -19.54
C ILE A 339 -1.42 3.09 -20.02
N GLY A 340 -1.71 2.98 -21.33
CA GLY A 340 -2.26 1.77 -21.94
C GLY A 340 -3.71 1.85 -22.40
N PHE A 341 -4.33 3.05 -22.42
CA PHE A 341 -5.66 3.25 -22.99
C PHE A 341 -5.60 3.20 -24.52
N ALA A 342 -6.53 2.45 -25.12
CA ALA A 342 -6.62 2.34 -26.58
C ALA A 342 -7.48 3.46 -27.21
N ASP A 343 -8.45 4.01 -26.47
CA ASP A 343 -9.30 5.14 -26.88
C ASP A 343 -9.12 6.32 -25.92
N ALA A 344 -8.06 7.10 -26.16
CA ALA A 344 -7.73 8.27 -25.34
C ALA A 344 -8.84 9.32 -25.33
N ASP A 345 -9.59 9.47 -26.43
CA ASP A 345 -10.70 10.42 -26.51
C ASP A 345 -11.90 9.97 -25.65
N ALA A 346 -12.23 8.67 -25.64
CA ALA A 346 -13.24 8.13 -24.75
C ALA A 346 -12.80 8.25 -23.29
N ALA A 347 -11.54 7.94 -22.98
CA ALA A 347 -10.99 8.09 -21.64
C ALA A 347 -11.10 9.54 -21.16
N MET A 348 -10.76 10.53 -22.00
CA MET A 348 -10.91 11.95 -21.69
C MET A 348 -12.36 12.31 -21.39
N ARG A 349 -13.32 11.87 -22.23
CA ARG A 349 -14.75 12.10 -21.98
C ARG A 349 -15.23 11.53 -20.64
N HIS A 350 -14.76 10.33 -20.27
CA HIS A 350 -15.09 9.72 -18.99
C HIS A 350 -14.51 10.50 -17.82
N VAL A 351 -13.22 10.89 -17.88
CA VAL A 351 -12.57 11.69 -16.85
C VAL A 351 -13.25 13.05 -16.69
N THR A 352 -13.56 13.73 -17.78
CA THR A 352 -14.27 15.00 -17.75
C THR A 352 -15.66 14.86 -17.07
N ALA A 353 -16.42 13.82 -17.42
CA ALA A 353 -17.72 13.58 -16.81
C ALA A 353 -17.63 13.30 -15.30
N LEU A 354 -16.62 12.54 -14.85
CA LEU A 354 -16.40 12.22 -13.45
C LEU A 354 -15.93 13.39 -12.60
N THR A 355 -15.26 14.37 -13.21
CA THR A 355 -14.68 15.53 -12.51
C THR A 355 -15.48 16.81 -12.66
N ALA A 356 -16.51 16.83 -13.52
CA ALA A 356 -17.31 18.02 -13.80
C ALA A 356 -18.10 18.51 -12.58
N GLY A 357 -18.19 19.84 -12.42
CA GLY A 357 -19.01 20.50 -11.41
C GLY A 357 -18.38 20.56 -10.01
N ILE A 358 -19.20 20.98 -9.03
CA ILE A 358 -18.80 21.27 -7.63
C ILE A 358 -19.29 20.22 -6.63
N SER A 359 -19.88 19.12 -7.09
CA SER A 359 -20.41 18.05 -6.23
C SER A 359 -19.32 17.42 -5.37
N ARG A 360 -19.73 16.83 -4.23
CA ARG A 360 -18.81 16.05 -3.39
C ARG A 360 -18.16 14.90 -4.17
N ALA A 361 -18.93 14.24 -5.02
CA ALA A 361 -18.44 13.16 -5.88
C ALA A 361 -17.34 13.65 -6.82
N ALA A 362 -17.58 14.77 -7.55
CA ALA A 362 -16.58 15.35 -8.43
C ALA A 362 -15.29 15.74 -7.69
N LYS A 363 -15.40 16.27 -6.47
CA LYS A 363 -14.23 16.61 -5.64
C LYS A 363 -13.41 15.37 -5.24
N ILE A 364 -14.08 14.29 -4.85
CA ILE A 364 -13.42 13.04 -4.47
C ILE A 364 -12.81 12.39 -5.72
N ASN A 365 -13.52 12.36 -6.84
CA ASN A 365 -13.00 11.84 -8.10
C ASN A 365 -11.75 12.58 -8.59
N ARG A 366 -11.69 13.90 -8.46
CA ARG A 366 -10.46 14.66 -8.77
C ARG A 366 -9.25 14.19 -7.96
N ILE A 367 -9.46 13.70 -6.74
CA ILE A 367 -8.41 13.18 -5.88
C ILE A 367 -8.05 11.73 -6.26
N LEU A 368 -9.04 10.89 -6.56
CA LEU A 368 -8.84 9.46 -6.81
C LEU A 368 -8.37 9.14 -8.23
N LEU A 369 -8.88 9.87 -9.23
CA LEU A 369 -8.75 9.51 -10.64
C LEU A 369 -7.33 9.27 -11.14
N PRO A 370 -6.30 10.00 -10.77
CA PRO A 370 -4.97 9.70 -11.26
C PRO A 370 -4.40 8.38 -10.76
N ALA A 371 -4.68 8.01 -9.51
CA ALA A 371 -4.32 6.69 -9.03
C ALA A 371 -5.17 5.61 -9.72
N VAL A 372 -6.46 5.87 -9.88
CA VAL A 372 -7.42 4.99 -10.58
C VAL A 372 -6.97 4.75 -12.03
N LEU A 373 -6.64 5.79 -12.78
CA LEU A 373 -6.20 5.66 -14.18
C LEU A 373 -4.93 4.81 -14.31
N GLN A 374 -3.98 4.97 -13.38
CA GLN A 374 -2.78 4.16 -13.37
C GLN A 374 -3.11 2.69 -13.06
N TRP A 375 -3.90 2.41 -12.02
CA TRP A 375 -4.28 1.04 -11.66
C TRP A 375 -5.09 0.35 -12.77
N LEU A 376 -5.96 1.10 -13.46
CA LEU A 376 -6.69 0.58 -14.62
C LEU A 376 -5.73 0.27 -15.78
N GLY A 377 -4.71 1.10 -15.98
CA GLY A 377 -3.68 0.91 -17.00
C GLY A 377 -2.83 -0.35 -16.82
N GLU A 378 -2.74 -0.86 -15.60
CA GLU A 378 -2.06 -2.12 -15.27
C GLU A 378 -2.89 -3.36 -15.67
N GLY A 379 -4.18 -3.20 -15.99
CA GLY A 379 -5.09 -4.28 -16.36
C GLY A 379 -5.08 -4.60 -17.86
N GLN A 380 -5.80 -5.67 -18.22
CA GLN A 380 -5.89 -6.15 -19.61
C GLN A 380 -6.66 -5.17 -20.52
N ASN A 381 -7.62 -4.45 -19.98
CA ASN A 381 -8.46 -3.51 -20.74
C ASN A 381 -8.77 -2.26 -19.89
N PRO A 382 -7.89 -1.26 -19.92
CA PRO A 382 -8.05 0.00 -19.21
C PRO A 382 -9.34 0.76 -19.56
N ASP A 383 -9.71 0.78 -20.85
CA ASP A 383 -10.91 1.46 -21.35
C ASP A 383 -12.18 0.87 -20.75
N MET A 384 -12.29 -0.45 -20.72
CA MET A 384 -13.40 -1.17 -20.07
C MET A 384 -13.41 -0.86 -18.57
N GLY A 385 -12.24 -0.84 -17.94
CA GLY A 385 -12.09 -0.54 -16.52
C GLY A 385 -12.61 0.86 -16.17
N LEU A 386 -12.23 1.86 -16.94
CA LEU A 386 -12.68 3.25 -16.73
C LEU A 386 -14.17 3.43 -17.01
N LEU A 387 -14.70 2.77 -18.03
CA LEU A 387 -16.14 2.75 -18.30
C LEU A 387 -16.92 2.14 -17.13
N ASN A 388 -16.44 1.01 -16.59
CA ASN A 388 -17.08 0.36 -15.44
C ASN A 388 -16.95 1.20 -14.16
N TRP A 389 -15.82 1.85 -13.93
CA TRP A 389 -15.66 2.83 -12.85
C TRP A 389 -16.71 3.95 -12.96
N ARG A 390 -16.87 4.51 -14.15
CA ARG A 390 -17.87 5.55 -14.38
C ARG A 390 -19.29 5.06 -14.10
N LYS A 391 -19.65 3.85 -14.55
CA LYS A 391 -20.97 3.26 -14.26
C LYS A 391 -21.23 3.10 -12.76
N LEU A 392 -20.22 2.62 -12.01
CA LEU A 392 -20.29 2.54 -10.54
C LEU A 392 -20.58 3.91 -9.91
N GLU A 393 -19.88 4.94 -10.38
CA GLU A 393 -20.09 6.32 -9.93
C GLU A 393 -21.49 6.84 -10.27
N GLU A 394 -21.99 6.55 -11.47
CA GLU A 394 -23.35 6.92 -11.88
C GLU A 394 -24.41 6.21 -11.03
N ASN A 395 -24.18 4.96 -10.65
CA ASN A 395 -25.11 4.15 -9.86
C ASN A 395 -25.05 4.48 -8.36
N PHE A 396 -23.85 4.66 -7.80
CA PHE A 396 -23.61 4.69 -6.35
C PHE A 396 -22.92 5.96 -5.86
N GLY A 397 -22.46 6.84 -6.74
CA GLY A 397 -21.71 8.05 -6.37
C GLY A 397 -22.50 9.05 -5.51
N SER A 398 -23.83 8.95 -5.49
CA SER A 398 -24.71 9.73 -4.60
C SER A 398 -24.81 9.12 -3.18
N GLU A 399 -24.43 7.86 -2.99
CA GLU A 399 -24.44 7.21 -1.69
C GLU A 399 -23.29 7.76 -0.82
N SER A 400 -23.63 8.22 0.36
CA SER A 400 -22.72 8.99 1.23
C SER A 400 -21.48 8.19 1.69
N GLY A 401 -21.54 6.86 1.67
CA GLY A 401 -20.49 5.95 2.12
C GLY A 401 -19.52 5.47 1.03
N TYR A 402 -19.98 5.29 -0.20
CA TYR A 402 -19.24 4.62 -1.29
C TYR A 402 -17.91 5.29 -1.64
N LEU A 403 -17.96 6.54 -2.07
CA LEU A 403 -16.77 7.31 -2.43
C LEU A 403 -15.85 7.60 -1.23
N GLY A 404 -16.45 7.80 -0.05
CA GLY A 404 -15.70 7.93 1.20
C GLY A 404 -14.90 6.66 1.50
N PHE A 405 -15.52 5.49 1.36
CA PHE A 405 -14.88 4.20 1.53
C PHE A 405 -13.69 4.01 0.56
N LEU A 406 -13.86 4.31 -0.73
CA LEU A 406 -12.78 4.18 -1.72
C LEU A 406 -11.63 5.18 -1.47
N ARG A 407 -11.94 6.40 -1.02
CA ARG A 407 -10.93 7.38 -0.63
C ARG A 407 -10.13 6.92 0.59
N ASP A 408 -10.83 6.36 1.57
CA ASP A 408 -10.25 6.01 2.87
C ASP A 408 -9.63 4.59 2.86
N SER A 409 -9.87 3.80 1.79
CA SER A 409 -9.30 2.46 1.57
C SER A 409 -8.64 2.34 0.19
N PRO A 410 -7.40 2.82 0.01
CA PRO A 410 -6.67 2.73 -1.26
C PRO A 410 -6.50 1.29 -1.76
N SER A 411 -6.35 0.31 -0.85
CA SER A 411 -6.27 -1.11 -1.21
C SER A 411 -7.57 -1.61 -1.84
N ALA A 412 -8.73 -1.19 -1.32
CA ALA A 412 -10.03 -1.52 -1.92
C ALA A 412 -10.19 -0.88 -3.30
N ALA A 413 -9.79 0.40 -3.45
CA ALA A 413 -9.82 1.09 -4.74
C ALA A 413 -8.89 0.45 -5.77
N GLN A 414 -7.70 0.01 -5.38
CA GLN A 414 -6.76 -0.70 -6.24
C GLN A 414 -7.30 -2.06 -6.68
N ARG A 415 -7.83 -2.86 -5.74
CA ARG A 415 -8.48 -4.14 -6.05
C ARG A 415 -9.67 -3.95 -6.99
N LEU A 416 -10.48 -2.92 -6.74
CA LEU A 416 -11.60 -2.57 -7.60
C LEU A 416 -11.11 -2.27 -9.03
N CYS A 417 -10.11 -1.41 -9.20
CA CYS A 417 -9.54 -1.10 -10.53
C CYS A 417 -9.01 -2.35 -11.22
N HIS A 418 -8.31 -3.22 -10.49
CA HIS A 418 -7.82 -4.49 -11.02
C HIS A 418 -8.96 -5.38 -11.53
N VAL A 419 -10.03 -5.52 -10.75
CA VAL A 419 -11.22 -6.29 -11.15
C VAL A 419 -11.90 -5.68 -12.37
N LEU A 420 -12.14 -4.36 -12.37
CA LEU A 420 -12.86 -3.65 -13.42
C LEU A 420 -12.14 -3.69 -14.78
N SER A 421 -10.81 -3.70 -14.77
CA SER A 421 -10.00 -3.74 -15.99
C SER A 421 -9.67 -5.15 -16.49
N ASN A 422 -9.95 -6.20 -15.69
CA ASN A 422 -9.62 -7.59 -16.04
C ASN A 422 -10.84 -8.51 -16.16
N SER A 423 -12.01 -8.15 -15.60
CA SER A 423 -13.20 -9.00 -15.63
C SER A 423 -14.46 -8.22 -15.99
N ARG A 424 -15.01 -8.50 -17.16
CA ARG A 424 -16.33 -7.97 -17.55
C ARG A 424 -17.44 -8.49 -16.64
N PHE A 425 -17.40 -9.79 -16.33
CA PHE A 425 -18.41 -10.45 -15.49
C PHE A 425 -18.49 -9.80 -14.10
N LEU A 426 -17.35 -9.66 -13.41
CA LEU A 426 -17.32 -9.06 -12.08
C LEU A 426 -17.60 -7.55 -12.12
N GLY A 427 -17.16 -6.84 -13.17
CA GLY A 427 -17.51 -5.44 -13.38
C GLY A 427 -19.03 -5.24 -13.52
N ASP A 428 -19.72 -6.08 -14.29
CA ASP A 428 -21.18 -6.04 -14.42
C ASP A 428 -21.90 -6.45 -13.12
N ALA A 429 -21.32 -7.36 -12.32
CA ALA A 429 -21.87 -7.78 -11.04
C ALA A 429 -21.75 -6.67 -9.99
N LEU A 430 -20.56 -6.07 -9.84
CA LEU A 430 -20.30 -4.96 -8.93
C LEU A 430 -21.19 -3.74 -9.23
N ASN A 431 -21.50 -3.47 -10.49
CA ASN A 431 -22.42 -2.38 -10.87
C ASN A 431 -23.87 -2.59 -10.38
N LYS A 432 -24.20 -3.75 -9.83
CA LYS A 432 -25.54 -4.06 -9.29
C LYS A 432 -25.59 -4.09 -7.75
N SER A 433 -24.43 -4.12 -7.08
CA SER A 433 -24.35 -4.27 -5.63
C SER A 433 -23.18 -3.45 -5.06
N VAL A 434 -23.51 -2.37 -4.38
CA VAL A 434 -22.51 -1.56 -3.65
C VAL A 434 -21.91 -2.33 -2.48
N GLU A 435 -22.67 -3.27 -1.90
CA GLU A 435 -22.20 -4.09 -0.79
C GLU A 435 -20.97 -4.91 -1.20
N SER A 436 -20.97 -5.51 -2.39
CA SER A 436 -19.85 -6.30 -2.92
C SER A 436 -18.57 -5.47 -3.09
N VAL A 437 -18.69 -4.17 -3.37
CA VAL A 437 -17.54 -3.26 -3.40
C VAL A 437 -16.88 -3.13 -2.02
N THR A 438 -17.69 -3.11 -0.96
CA THR A 438 -17.14 -2.98 0.42
C THR A 438 -16.34 -4.20 0.87
N TRP A 439 -16.60 -5.39 0.31
CA TRP A 439 -15.82 -6.60 0.60
C TRP A 439 -14.35 -6.47 0.20
N LEU A 440 -14.04 -5.67 -0.82
CA LEU A 440 -12.67 -5.44 -1.28
C LEU A 440 -11.76 -4.77 -0.23
N GLY A 441 -12.36 -4.17 0.80
CA GLY A 441 -11.61 -3.53 1.90
C GLY A 441 -11.14 -4.49 2.99
N ASN A 442 -11.64 -5.73 3.03
CA ASN A 442 -11.32 -6.68 4.08
C ASN A 442 -11.19 -8.10 3.52
N ASP A 443 -10.04 -8.74 3.74
CA ASP A 443 -9.78 -10.11 3.28
C ASP A 443 -10.75 -11.13 3.87
N ASP A 444 -11.18 -10.95 5.12
CA ASP A 444 -12.15 -11.86 5.76
C ASP A 444 -13.52 -11.79 5.09
N SER A 445 -13.92 -10.61 4.59
CA SER A 445 -15.19 -10.42 3.87
C SER A 445 -15.18 -11.07 2.48
N LEU A 446 -13.99 -11.26 1.90
CA LEU A 446 -13.78 -11.92 0.62
C LEU A 446 -13.66 -13.44 0.73
N GLN A 447 -13.44 -14.01 1.93
CA GLN A 447 -13.33 -15.46 2.06
C GLN A 447 -14.62 -16.15 1.58
N PRO A 448 -14.51 -17.24 0.78
CA PRO A 448 -15.65 -18.07 0.43
C PRO A 448 -16.38 -18.54 1.70
N ARG A 449 -17.69 -18.59 1.65
CA ARG A 449 -18.45 -19.15 2.77
C ARG A 449 -18.20 -20.65 2.88
N SER A 450 -18.09 -21.14 4.10
CA SER A 450 -17.97 -22.58 4.34
C SER A 450 -19.25 -23.32 3.90
N ARG A 451 -19.11 -24.58 3.53
CA ARG A 451 -20.24 -25.45 3.17
C ARG A 451 -21.33 -25.42 4.24
N GLU A 452 -20.96 -25.49 5.52
CA GLU A 452 -21.91 -25.43 6.64
C GLU A 452 -22.72 -24.12 6.66
N SER A 453 -22.06 -22.99 6.39
CA SER A 453 -22.73 -21.69 6.30
C SER A 453 -23.70 -21.61 5.12
N LEU A 454 -23.35 -22.20 3.99
CA LEU A 454 -24.21 -22.30 2.80
C LEU A 454 -25.42 -23.19 3.09
N ASP A 455 -25.25 -24.32 3.75
CA ASP A 455 -26.32 -25.24 4.13
C ASP A 455 -27.32 -24.58 5.11
N ILE A 456 -26.86 -23.81 6.08
CA ILE A 456 -27.73 -23.02 6.96
C ILE A 456 -28.56 -22.01 6.15
N GLN A 457 -27.93 -21.30 5.24
CA GLN A 457 -28.60 -20.29 4.41
C GLN A 457 -29.64 -20.91 3.46
N THR A 458 -29.30 -22.02 2.81
CA THR A 458 -30.19 -22.72 1.88
C THR A 458 -31.37 -23.34 2.61
N LYS A 459 -31.16 -23.91 3.81
CA LYS A 459 -32.22 -24.42 4.66
C LYS A 459 -33.23 -23.34 5.06
N ALA A 460 -32.74 -22.19 5.50
CA ALA A 460 -33.60 -21.03 5.81
C ALA A 460 -34.38 -20.53 4.57
N THR A 461 -33.77 -20.64 3.38
CA THR A 461 -34.41 -20.30 2.12
C THR A 461 -35.53 -21.29 1.76
N LEU A 462 -35.28 -22.57 1.97
CA LEU A 462 -36.22 -23.65 1.77
C LEU A 462 -37.46 -23.48 2.65
N GLU A 463 -37.27 -23.21 3.95
CA GLU A 463 -38.36 -22.99 4.92
C GLU A 463 -39.23 -21.78 4.54
N ARG A 464 -38.63 -20.69 4.10
CA ARG A 464 -39.33 -19.46 3.71
C ARG A 464 -40.13 -19.60 2.41
N ASN A 465 -39.66 -20.39 1.47
CA ASN A 465 -40.21 -20.47 0.11
C ASN A 465 -40.78 -21.86 -0.22
N ALA A 466 -41.20 -22.63 0.77
CA ALA A 466 -41.69 -24.00 0.62
C ALA A 466 -42.89 -24.13 -0.35
N GLY A 467 -43.71 -23.10 -0.50
CA GLY A 467 -44.92 -23.11 -1.32
C GLY A 467 -44.80 -22.51 -2.72
N ASN A 468 -43.64 -21.92 -3.10
CA ASN A 468 -43.50 -21.22 -4.38
C ASN A 468 -42.15 -21.49 -5.03
N ILE A 469 -42.18 -22.26 -6.14
CA ILE A 469 -40.99 -22.62 -6.91
C ILE A 469 -40.22 -21.42 -7.45
N ASN A 470 -40.92 -20.37 -7.90
CA ASN A 470 -40.28 -19.19 -8.47
C ASN A 470 -39.51 -18.38 -7.40
N ASP A 471 -40.10 -18.19 -6.23
CA ASP A 471 -39.44 -17.48 -5.12
C ASP A 471 -38.25 -18.28 -4.58
N PHE A 472 -38.40 -19.60 -4.48
CA PHE A 472 -37.31 -20.49 -4.10
C PHE A 472 -36.16 -20.43 -5.11
N ALA A 473 -36.47 -20.64 -6.42
CA ALA A 473 -35.47 -20.60 -7.48
C ALA A 473 -34.74 -19.24 -7.57
N ASN A 474 -35.47 -18.13 -7.42
CA ASN A 474 -34.88 -16.78 -7.40
C ASN A 474 -33.93 -16.60 -6.21
N SER A 475 -34.28 -17.10 -5.03
CA SER A 475 -33.46 -17.01 -3.83
C SER A 475 -32.19 -17.86 -3.93
N ILE A 476 -32.26 -19.08 -4.44
CA ILE A 476 -31.10 -19.96 -4.66
C ILE A 476 -30.15 -19.36 -5.72
N ARG A 477 -30.70 -18.80 -6.80
CA ARG A 477 -29.90 -18.11 -7.82
C ARG A 477 -29.20 -16.86 -7.29
N ALA A 478 -29.88 -16.10 -6.46
CA ALA A 478 -29.28 -14.92 -5.83
C ALA A 478 -28.12 -15.34 -4.92
N MET A 479 -28.31 -16.37 -4.10
CA MET A 479 -27.24 -16.94 -3.25
C MET A 479 -26.06 -17.40 -4.11
N ARG A 480 -26.29 -18.23 -5.13
CA ARG A 480 -25.24 -18.71 -6.04
C ARG A 480 -24.49 -17.53 -6.69
N ARG A 481 -25.19 -16.54 -7.22
CA ARG A 481 -24.58 -15.37 -7.86
C ARG A 481 -23.69 -14.61 -6.90
N HIS A 482 -24.15 -14.33 -5.68
CA HIS A 482 -23.39 -13.62 -4.67
C HIS A 482 -22.13 -14.38 -4.25
N GLU A 483 -22.20 -15.69 -4.08
CA GLU A 483 -21.03 -16.47 -3.70
C GLU A 483 -20.03 -16.64 -4.85
N ILE A 484 -20.48 -16.81 -6.09
CA ILE A 484 -19.61 -16.80 -7.29
C ILE A 484 -18.89 -15.44 -7.42
N GLU A 485 -19.60 -14.34 -7.19
CA GLU A 485 -19.03 -13.01 -7.18
C GLU A 485 -17.97 -12.86 -6.09
N ARG A 486 -18.27 -13.30 -4.87
CA ARG A 486 -17.33 -13.30 -3.74
C ARG A 486 -16.06 -14.08 -4.04
N ILE A 487 -16.20 -15.31 -4.52
CA ILE A 487 -15.08 -16.19 -4.91
C ILE A 487 -14.25 -15.55 -6.02
N GLY A 488 -14.91 -14.98 -7.03
CA GLY A 488 -14.23 -14.30 -8.13
C GLY A 488 -13.44 -13.07 -7.68
N LEU A 489 -14.02 -12.24 -6.79
CA LEU A 489 -13.35 -11.09 -6.21
C LEU A 489 -12.17 -11.50 -5.32
N ALA A 490 -12.34 -12.55 -4.51
CA ALA A 490 -11.28 -13.09 -3.67
C ALA A 490 -10.09 -13.62 -4.48
N TRP A 491 -10.39 -14.40 -5.51
CA TRP A 491 -9.38 -14.98 -6.41
C TRP A 491 -8.62 -13.89 -7.19
N MET A 492 -9.33 -12.98 -7.83
CA MET A 492 -8.70 -11.87 -8.57
C MET A 492 -7.91 -10.92 -7.67
N SER A 493 -8.30 -10.77 -6.41
CA SER A 493 -7.58 -9.96 -5.41
C SER A 493 -6.40 -10.71 -4.77
N GLY A 494 -6.16 -11.97 -5.12
CA GLY A 494 -5.10 -12.80 -4.55
C GLY A 494 -5.30 -13.15 -3.07
N VAL A 495 -6.56 -13.14 -2.60
CA VAL A 495 -6.93 -13.51 -1.22
C VAL A 495 -7.02 -15.02 -1.08
N ILE A 496 -7.44 -15.71 -2.14
CA ILE A 496 -7.48 -17.16 -2.26
C ILE A 496 -6.70 -17.62 -3.50
N ASP A 497 -6.22 -18.84 -3.49
CA ASP A 497 -5.58 -19.51 -4.62
C ASP A 497 -6.59 -20.24 -5.52
N ASP A 498 -6.09 -20.88 -6.57
CA ASP A 498 -6.90 -21.63 -7.53
C ASP A 498 -7.63 -22.80 -6.86
N GLU A 499 -6.96 -23.53 -5.97
CA GLU A 499 -7.51 -24.70 -5.28
C GLU A 499 -8.70 -24.30 -4.39
N ALA A 500 -8.53 -23.25 -3.58
CA ALA A 500 -9.60 -22.71 -2.73
C ALA A 500 -10.76 -22.16 -3.56
N SER A 501 -10.49 -21.56 -4.73
CA SER A 501 -11.52 -21.09 -5.67
C SER A 501 -12.37 -22.24 -6.22
N LEU A 502 -11.74 -23.32 -6.72
CA LEU A 502 -12.41 -24.49 -7.25
C LEU A 502 -13.24 -25.22 -6.19
N ALA A 503 -12.68 -25.38 -4.98
CA ALA A 503 -13.36 -25.97 -3.83
C ALA A 503 -14.59 -25.14 -3.42
N GLY A 504 -14.44 -23.84 -3.27
CA GLY A 504 -15.53 -22.92 -2.91
C GLY A 504 -16.66 -22.92 -3.95
N MET A 505 -16.30 -22.90 -5.25
CA MET A 505 -17.28 -23.02 -6.33
C MET A 505 -18.05 -24.34 -6.24
N THR A 506 -17.39 -25.45 -5.96
CA THR A 506 -18.02 -26.76 -5.82
C THR A 506 -18.97 -26.77 -4.62
N ASP A 507 -18.58 -26.22 -3.48
CA ASP A 507 -19.44 -26.12 -2.30
C ASP A 507 -20.73 -25.31 -2.56
N VAL A 508 -20.65 -24.25 -3.38
CA VAL A 508 -21.83 -23.48 -3.82
C VAL A 508 -22.76 -24.33 -4.69
N TYR A 509 -22.20 -25.14 -5.61
CA TYR A 509 -22.98 -26.05 -6.44
C TYR A 509 -23.66 -27.13 -5.59
N ASP A 510 -22.91 -27.77 -4.70
CA ASP A 510 -23.41 -28.78 -3.77
C ASP A 510 -24.60 -28.24 -2.96
N ALA A 511 -24.44 -27.05 -2.33
CA ALA A 511 -25.48 -26.46 -1.51
C ALA A 511 -26.74 -26.10 -2.33
N ALA A 512 -26.55 -25.59 -3.54
CA ALA A 512 -27.67 -25.22 -4.42
C ALA A 512 -28.42 -26.46 -4.94
N ILE A 513 -27.72 -27.51 -5.33
CA ILE A 513 -28.30 -28.77 -5.85
C ILE A 513 -29.01 -29.52 -4.71
N GLU A 514 -28.39 -29.65 -3.56
CA GLU A 514 -28.97 -30.29 -2.38
C GLU A 514 -30.29 -29.62 -1.96
N ALA A 515 -30.26 -28.29 -1.82
CA ALA A 515 -31.46 -27.53 -1.45
C ALA A 515 -32.58 -27.67 -2.51
N SER A 516 -32.21 -27.70 -3.78
CA SER A 516 -33.16 -27.87 -4.88
C SER A 516 -33.80 -29.26 -4.89
N LEU A 517 -33.01 -30.29 -4.58
CA LEU A 517 -33.49 -31.67 -4.42
C LEU A 517 -34.45 -31.77 -3.23
N GLN A 518 -34.08 -31.24 -2.10
CA GLN A 518 -34.94 -31.25 -0.88
C GLN A 518 -36.27 -30.53 -1.15
N TRP A 519 -36.21 -29.36 -1.81
CA TRP A 519 -37.42 -28.62 -2.18
C TRP A 519 -38.33 -29.47 -3.10
N ALA A 520 -37.76 -30.09 -4.14
CA ALA A 520 -38.52 -30.90 -5.11
C ALA A 520 -39.17 -32.13 -4.44
N ILE A 521 -38.44 -32.83 -3.57
CA ILE A 521 -38.97 -33.95 -2.78
C ILE A 521 -40.14 -33.48 -1.90
N GLN A 522 -39.96 -32.44 -1.11
CA GLN A 522 -40.99 -31.94 -0.21
C GLN A 522 -42.22 -31.44 -0.98
N HIS A 523 -42.00 -30.76 -2.13
CA HIS A 523 -43.07 -30.31 -3.00
C HIS A 523 -43.93 -31.47 -3.46
N ARG A 524 -43.31 -32.58 -3.92
CA ARG A 524 -44.02 -33.75 -4.38
C ARG A 524 -44.72 -34.53 -3.28
N ILE A 525 -44.14 -34.63 -2.08
CA ILE A 525 -44.79 -35.19 -0.92
C ILE A 525 -46.12 -34.43 -0.63
N ASN A 526 -46.06 -33.10 -0.63
CA ASN A 526 -47.21 -32.24 -0.37
C ASN A 526 -48.25 -32.32 -1.50
N ASP A 527 -47.84 -32.37 -2.78
CA ASP A 527 -48.69 -32.38 -3.97
C ASP A 527 -49.57 -33.65 -4.02
N ILE A 528 -48.99 -34.80 -3.66
CA ILE A 528 -49.71 -36.08 -3.68
C ILE A 528 -50.24 -36.52 -2.28
N GLN A 529 -50.09 -35.63 -1.28
CA GLN A 529 -50.61 -35.80 0.09
C GLN A 529 -50.18 -37.10 0.77
N ILE A 530 -48.90 -37.44 0.70
CA ILE A 530 -48.30 -38.58 1.42
C ILE A 530 -47.44 -38.11 2.59
N ASP A 531 -47.24 -38.95 3.59
CA ASP A 531 -46.43 -38.62 4.80
C ASP A 531 -44.94 -38.79 4.54
N GLU A 532 -44.55 -39.78 3.69
CA GLU A 532 -43.15 -40.10 3.43
C GLU A 532 -42.91 -40.34 1.91
N ALA A 533 -41.69 -40.02 1.46
CA ALA A 533 -41.30 -40.23 0.05
C ALA A 533 -41.22 -41.73 -0.28
N PRO A 534 -41.85 -42.21 -1.36
CA PRO A 534 -41.82 -43.62 -1.76
C PRO A 534 -40.47 -44.06 -2.36
N ALA A 535 -39.51 -43.13 -2.49
CA ALA A 535 -38.16 -43.38 -2.99
C ALA A 535 -37.14 -42.51 -2.32
N ALA A 536 -35.97 -43.05 -2.01
CA ALA A 536 -34.75 -42.27 -1.69
C ALA A 536 -34.06 -41.89 -3.00
N ILE A 537 -33.73 -40.63 -3.18
CA ILE A 537 -33.08 -40.08 -4.38
C ILE A 537 -31.70 -39.56 -4.02
N ALA A 538 -30.71 -39.88 -4.84
CA ALA A 538 -29.35 -39.35 -4.72
C ALA A 538 -28.85 -38.75 -6.04
N ILE A 539 -28.02 -37.70 -5.93
CA ILE A 539 -27.38 -37.06 -7.07
C ILE A 539 -25.88 -37.33 -6.98
N ILE A 540 -25.32 -37.86 -8.05
CA ILE A 540 -23.89 -38.18 -8.15
C ILE A 540 -23.26 -37.16 -9.10
N GLY A 541 -22.36 -36.32 -8.61
CA GLY A 541 -21.56 -35.41 -9.43
C GLY A 541 -20.55 -36.16 -10.29
N MET A 542 -20.43 -35.75 -11.55
CA MET A 542 -19.51 -36.30 -12.53
C MET A 542 -18.55 -35.22 -13.04
N GLY A 543 -17.58 -35.62 -13.84
CA GLY A 543 -16.65 -34.72 -14.51
C GLY A 543 -15.95 -33.77 -13.53
N ARG A 544 -15.88 -32.49 -13.87
CA ARG A 544 -15.28 -31.45 -13.01
C ARG A 544 -16.05 -31.26 -11.70
N TYR A 545 -17.36 -31.40 -11.75
CA TYR A 545 -18.19 -31.30 -10.55
C TYR A 545 -17.89 -32.44 -9.57
N GLY A 546 -17.84 -33.67 -10.04
CA GLY A 546 -17.49 -34.84 -9.23
C GLY A 546 -16.04 -34.81 -8.74
N GLY A 547 -15.10 -34.21 -9.52
CA GLY A 547 -13.70 -34.02 -9.15
C GLY A 547 -13.44 -32.85 -8.21
N ARG A 548 -14.45 -32.06 -7.81
CA ARG A 548 -14.34 -30.81 -7.04
C ARG A 548 -13.49 -29.75 -7.76
N GLU A 549 -13.61 -29.67 -9.09
CA GLU A 549 -12.85 -28.78 -9.96
C GLU A 549 -13.77 -27.85 -10.77
N VAL A 550 -14.91 -27.45 -10.20
CA VAL A 550 -15.86 -26.53 -10.83
C VAL A 550 -15.23 -25.17 -11.01
N ASN A 551 -15.22 -24.65 -12.24
CA ASN A 551 -14.80 -23.29 -12.54
C ASN A 551 -15.99 -22.35 -12.79
N PHE A 552 -15.71 -21.05 -13.02
CA PHE A 552 -16.74 -19.99 -13.16
C PHE A 552 -17.74 -20.24 -14.31
N SER A 553 -17.40 -21.03 -15.32
CA SER A 553 -18.22 -21.34 -16.49
C SER A 553 -18.56 -22.83 -16.63
N SER A 554 -18.35 -23.62 -15.58
CA SER A 554 -18.68 -25.04 -15.61
C SER A 554 -20.21 -25.27 -15.56
N ASP A 555 -20.67 -26.25 -16.29
CA ASP A 555 -21.92 -26.95 -16.07
C ASP A 555 -21.74 -28.02 -14.97
N ALA A 556 -22.85 -28.51 -14.43
CA ALA A 556 -22.85 -29.58 -13.45
C ALA A 556 -23.33 -30.89 -14.15
N ASP A 557 -22.34 -31.74 -14.44
CA ASP A 557 -22.65 -33.10 -14.92
C ASP A 557 -23.11 -33.96 -13.76
N VAL A 558 -24.36 -34.48 -13.82
CA VAL A 558 -24.90 -35.26 -12.72
C VAL A 558 -25.64 -36.52 -13.23
N ILE A 559 -25.56 -37.57 -12.42
CA ILE A 559 -26.40 -38.78 -12.56
C ILE A 559 -27.36 -38.78 -11.37
N ILE A 560 -28.66 -38.91 -11.66
CA ILE A 560 -29.71 -39.02 -10.65
C ILE A 560 -30.08 -40.49 -10.54
N ILE A 561 -29.96 -41.03 -9.32
CA ILE A 561 -30.34 -42.40 -8.99
C ILE A 561 -31.42 -42.40 -7.92
N TYR A 562 -32.26 -43.43 -7.92
CA TYR A 562 -33.23 -43.63 -6.88
C TYR A 562 -33.27 -45.09 -6.42
N ARG A 563 -33.77 -45.31 -5.22
CA ARG A 563 -34.07 -46.61 -4.63
C ARG A 563 -35.46 -46.55 -4.02
N PRO A 564 -36.38 -47.51 -4.34
CA PRO A 564 -37.66 -47.59 -3.67
C PRO A 564 -37.50 -47.67 -2.14
N ALA A 565 -38.38 -47.01 -1.40
CA ALA A 565 -38.47 -47.14 0.06
C ALA A 565 -38.94 -48.56 0.45
N GLU A 566 -38.65 -48.98 1.67
CA GLU A 566 -39.05 -50.30 2.16
C GLU A 566 -40.58 -50.43 2.13
N GLY A 567 -41.10 -51.43 1.35
CA GLY A 567 -42.52 -51.65 1.18
C GLY A 567 -43.24 -50.75 0.16
N ALA A 568 -42.53 -49.86 -0.53
CA ALA A 568 -43.10 -49.03 -1.59
C ALA A 568 -43.22 -49.82 -2.89
N ASP A 569 -44.27 -49.53 -3.69
CA ASP A 569 -44.46 -50.06 -5.00
C ASP A 569 -43.43 -49.44 -6.00
N ASP A 570 -42.77 -50.29 -6.80
CA ASP A 570 -41.70 -49.88 -7.72
C ASP A 570 -42.18 -48.87 -8.78
N ASP A 571 -43.40 -49.00 -9.29
CA ASP A 571 -43.98 -48.08 -10.28
C ASP A 571 -44.28 -46.72 -9.65
N GLN A 572 -44.76 -46.68 -8.41
CA GLN A 572 -44.97 -45.43 -7.66
C GLN A 572 -43.65 -44.75 -7.35
N ALA A 573 -42.63 -45.48 -6.91
CA ALA A 573 -41.30 -44.99 -6.65
C ALA A 573 -40.65 -44.38 -7.89
N ASN A 574 -40.78 -45.07 -9.05
CA ASN A 574 -40.27 -44.57 -10.33
C ASN A 574 -40.98 -43.28 -10.76
N LEU A 575 -42.33 -43.25 -10.69
CA LEU A 575 -43.09 -42.05 -11.05
C LEU A 575 -42.75 -40.87 -10.17
N PHE A 576 -42.60 -41.08 -8.85
CA PHE A 576 -42.20 -40.08 -7.92
C PHE A 576 -40.81 -39.50 -8.25
N ALA A 577 -39.81 -40.37 -8.44
CA ALA A 577 -38.46 -39.96 -8.79
C ALA A 577 -38.39 -39.16 -10.11
N ARG A 578 -39.16 -39.55 -11.13
CA ARG A 578 -39.27 -38.77 -12.37
C ARG A 578 -39.88 -37.40 -12.18
N LYS A 579 -40.89 -37.26 -11.33
CA LYS A 579 -41.52 -35.98 -11.02
C LYS A 579 -40.58 -35.06 -10.24
N VAL A 580 -39.84 -35.61 -9.28
CA VAL A 580 -38.79 -34.88 -8.59
C VAL A 580 -37.69 -34.39 -9.55
N GLN A 581 -37.28 -35.24 -10.51
CA GLN A 581 -36.32 -34.87 -11.57
C GLN A 581 -36.85 -33.72 -12.44
N GLU A 582 -38.15 -33.73 -12.80
CA GLU A 582 -38.77 -32.65 -13.57
C GLU A 582 -38.72 -31.33 -12.83
N ASP A 583 -39.05 -31.32 -11.52
CA ASP A 583 -39.00 -30.13 -10.68
C ASP A 583 -37.57 -29.64 -10.49
N LEU A 584 -36.64 -30.54 -10.21
CA LEU A 584 -35.21 -30.23 -10.08
C LEU A 584 -34.68 -29.56 -11.35
N ARG A 585 -35.04 -30.14 -12.54
CA ARG A 585 -34.71 -29.53 -13.81
C ARG A 585 -35.32 -28.14 -13.97
N ALA A 586 -36.56 -27.93 -13.61
CA ALA A 586 -37.22 -26.63 -13.69
C ALA A 586 -36.52 -25.59 -12.80
N ILE A 587 -36.13 -25.96 -11.60
CA ILE A 587 -35.38 -25.08 -10.69
C ILE A 587 -34.00 -24.75 -11.23
N LEU A 588 -33.22 -25.74 -11.68
CA LEU A 588 -31.84 -25.57 -12.12
C LEU A 588 -31.72 -24.99 -13.54
N GLN A 589 -32.58 -25.42 -14.51
CA GLN A 589 -32.59 -24.91 -15.88
C GLN A 589 -33.04 -23.44 -15.97
N LEU A 590 -33.93 -23.00 -15.12
CA LEU A 590 -34.23 -21.58 -14.98
C LEU A 590 -32.96 -20.76 -14.65
N SER A 591 -31.87 -21.37 -14.16
CA SER A 591 -30.61 -20.71 -13.92
C SER A 591 -29.68 -20.60 -15.13
N LEU A 592 -29.88 -21.41 -16.17
CA LEU A 592 -29.02 -21.48 -17.37
C LEU A 592 -29.44 -20.53 -18.51
N ILE A 593 -30.68 -19.98 -18.48
CA ILE A 593 -31.24 -19.15 -19.56
C ILE A 593 -30.71 -17.68 -19.54
N HIS A 594 -29.94 -17.29 -18.52
CA HIS A 594 -29.48 -15.92 -18.36
C HIS A 594 -27.96 -15.77 -18.09
N ILE A 595 -27.15 -16.63 -18.70
CA ILE A 595 -25.68 -16.38 -18.77
C ILE A 595 -25.31 -15.93 -20.17
#